data_f9cf2fa55bde09d2d7742ff868d6eedb
#
_entry.id   f9cf2fa55bde09d2d7742ff868d6eedb
#
_cell.length_a   1.000
_cell.length_b   1.000
_cell.length_c   1.000
_cell.angle_alpha   90.00
_cell.angle_beta   90.00
_cell.angle_gamma   90.00
#
_symmetry.space_group_name_H-M   'P 1'
#
loop_
_entity.id
_entity.type
_entity.pdbx_description
1 polymer ?
#
loop_
_entity_poly.entity_id
_entity_poly.type
_entity_poly.pdbx_seq_one_letter_code
_entity_poly.pdbx_strand_id
1 'polypeptide(L)'
;EEEFQVPVIVENEANLSVIGEAACAEHFKNMIFLNIHEGVGMGILIDGELYTGQNGYAGEFGHTILFPDGRPCPCGNHGCLEQYISEAAVLNDFAAAEGLENVSVERFIQYYQEGSPNARKVMQDFTHYIGISLNTVLHTFNPDVIVINSSFTNYIPGLIDEITSGIQNRL
;
A
#
# COMPACT_ATOMS: atom_id res chain seq x y z
N GLU A 1 9.81 -13.29 25.91
CA GLU A 1 10.33 -12.60 27.12
C GLU A 1 11.16 -13.55 27.99
N GLU A 2 10.64 -14.75 28.31
CA GLU A 2 11.30 -15.70 29.22
C GLU A 2 12.68 -16.16 28.71
N GLU A 3 12.85 -16.36 27.40
CA GLU A 3 14.10 -16.87 26.81
C GLU A 3 15.20 -15.80 26.75
N PHE A 4 14.86 -14.55 26.41
CA PHE A 4 15.82 -13.48 26.19
C PHE A 4 15.88 -12.46 27.34
N GLN A 5 14.96 -12.54 28.31
CA GLN A 5 14.85 -11.63 29.46
C GLN A 5 14.81 -10.14 29.06
N VAL A 6 14.19 -9.84 27.94
CA VAL A 6 14.00 -8.48 27.42
C VAL A 6 12.51 -8.21 27.24
N PRO A 7 12.04 -6.95 27.38
CA PRO A 7 10.66 -6.59 27.04
C PRO A 7 10.37 -6.89 25.56
N VAL A 8 9.23 -7.50 25.29
CA VAL A 8 8.74 -7.75 23.94
C VAL A 8 7.44 -6.97 23.73
N ILE A 9 7.45 -6.10 22.73
CA ILE A 9 6.28 -5.32 22.32
C ILE A 9 5.84 -5.85 20.96
N VAL A 10 4.55 -6.14 20.82
CA VAL A 10 3.93 -6.53 19.57
C VAL A 10 3.16 -5.32 19.04
N GLU A 11 3.44 -4.95 17.81
CA GLU A 11 2.79 -3.82 17.15
C GLU A 11 2.45 -4.20 15.70
N ASN A 12 1.52 -3.47 15.09
CA ASN A 12 1.17 -3.61 13.68
C ASN A 12 2.38 -3.32 12.79
N GLU A 13 2.53 -4.09 11.71
CA GLU A 13 3.65 -3.96 10.77
C GLU A 13 3.76 -2.55 10.18
N ALA A 14 2.66 -1.95 9.73
CA ALA A 14 2.68 -0.62 9.15
C ALA A 14 3.05 0.46 10.19
N ASN A 15 2.65 0.27 11.46
CA ASN A 15 3.04 1.13 12.57
C ASN A 15 4.55 1.03 12.83
N LEU A 16 5.10 -0.18 12.85
CA LEU A 16 6.56 -0.37 12.99
C LEU A 16 7.32 0.22 11.82
N SER A 17 6.78 0.12 10.61
CA SER A 17 7.40 0.67 9.41
C SER A 17 7.49 2.20 9.44
N VAL A 18 6.41 2.90 9.84
CA VAL A 18 6.45 4.36 9.94
C VAL A 18 7.38 4.85 11.05
N ILE A 19 7.46 4.13 12.18
CA ILE A 19 8.41 4.44 13.26
C ILE A 19 9.84 4.27 12.76
N GLY A 20 10.14 3.15 12.08
CA GLY A 20 11.45 2.87 11.52
C GLY A 20 11.89 3.90 10.49
N GLU A 21 11.01 4.29 9.58
CA GLU A 21 11.29 5.30 8.57
C GLU A 21 11.53 6.68 9.21
N ALA A 22 10.69 7.07 10.18
CA ALA A 22 10.83 8.34 10.89
C ALA A 22 12.16 8.44 11.66
N ALA A 23 12.67 7.33 12.18
CA ALA A 23 13.98 7.30 12.84
C ALA A 23 15.15 7.59 11.87
N CYS A 24 14.97 7.31 10.57
CA CYS A 24 15.94 7.61 9.52
C CYS A 24 15.73 9.00 8.89
N ALA A 25 14.53 9.54 8.98
CA ALA A 25 14.09 10.79 8.34
C ALA A 25 13.58 11.80 9.38
N GLU A 26 14.42 12.14 10.36
CA GLU A 26 14.09 12.94 11.55
C GLU A 26 13.46 14.32 11.29
N HIS A 27 13.54 14.83 10.06
CA HIS A 27 12.99 16.14 9.69
C HIS A 27 11.50 16.13 9.33
N PHE A 28 10.90 14.96 9.12
CA PHE A 28 9.47 14.84 8.85
C PHE A 28 8.71 14.51 10.14
N LYS A 29 7.70 15.31 10.44
CA LYS A 29 6.85 15.13 11.63
C LYS A 29 5.50 14.54 11.33
N ASN A 30 5.00 14.74 10.12
CA ASN A 30 3.73 14.20 9.65
C ASN A 30 4.01 13.26 8.47
N MET A 31 4.04 11.98 8.75
CA MET A 31 4.40 10.95 7.78
C MET A 31 3.29 9.92 7.65
N ILE A 32 3.01 9.55 6.43
CA ILE A 32 2.18 8.39 6.11
C ILE A 32 3.07 7.33 5.47
N PHE A 33 3.00 6.11 5.98
CA PHE A 33 3.70 4.95 5.43
C PHE A 33 2.69 3.92 4.96
N LEU A 34 2.68 3.62 3.67
CA LEU A 34 1.83 2.60 3.06
C LEU A 34 2.64 1.33 2.80
N ASN A 35 2.30 0.25 3.48
CA ASN A 35 2.76 -1.10 3.19
C ASN A 35 1.77 -1.78 2.26
N ILE A 36 2.22 -2.13 1.06
CA ILE A 36 1.42 -2.79 0.03
C ILE A 36 2.12 -4.10 -0.33
N HIS A 37 1.72 -5.19 0.32
CA HIS A 37 2.21 -6.55 0.12
C HIS A 37 1.03 -7.51 -0.04
N GLU A 38 0.93 -8.58 0.76
CA GLU A 38 -0.25 -9.45 0.76
C GLU A 38 -1.52 -8.70 1.13
N GLY A 39 -1.40 -7.73 2.04
CA GLY A 39 -2.44 -6.78 2.44
C GLY A 39 -2.02 -5.34 2.19
N VAL A 40 -2.85 -4.41 2.65
CA VAL A 40 -2.59 -2.96 2.60
C VAL A 40 -2.75 -2.36 3.98
N GLY A 41 -1.63 -1.99 4.59
CA GLY A 41 -1.58 -1.30 5.88
C GLY A 41 -1.08 0.13 5.75
N MET A 42 -1.47 1.00 6.69
CA MET A 42 -1.01 2.39 6.74
C MET A 42 -0.55 2.74 8.15
N GLY A 43 0.72 3.11 8.29
CA GLY A 43 1.26 3.72 9.50
C GLY A 43 1.12 5.25 9.43
N ILE A 44 0.73 5.87 10.52
CA ILE A 44 0.43 7.32 10.59
C ILE A 44 1.28 7.95 11.69
N LEU A 45 2.10 8.93 11.32
CA LEU A 45 2.83 9.77 12.26
C LEU A 45 2.27 11.19 12.18
N ILE A 46 1.91 11.78 13.33
CA ILE A 46 1.43 13.15 13.44
C ILE A 46 2.25 13.84 14.54
N ASP A 47 2.83 14.99 14.24
CA ASP A 47 3.70 15.75 15.14
C ASP A 47 4.88 14.92 15.71
N GLY A 48 5.32 13.91 14.98
CA GLY A 48 6.40 13.00 15.38
C GLY A 48 5.94 11.84 16.27
N GLU A 49 4.64 11.68 16.52
CA GLU A 49 4.07 10.63 17.34
C GLU A 49 3.20 9.67 16.53
N LEU A 50 3.27 8.38 16.84
CA LEU A 50 2.43 7.36 16.20
C LEU A 50 0.97 7.60 16.53
N TYR A 51 0.14 7.70 15.50
CA TYR A 51 -1.31 7.85 15.65
C TYR A 51 -2.03 6.53 15.35
N THR A 52 -2.59 5.91 16.37
CA THR A 52 -3.34 4.64 16.27
C THR A 52 -4.84 4.81 16.46
N GLY A 53 -5.30 6.03 16.77
CA GLY A 53 -6.69 6.26 17.17
C GLY A 53 -7.01 5.69 18.54
N GLN A 54 -8.26 5.82 18.95
CA GLN A 54 -8.68 5.42 20.31
C GLN A 54 -8.60 3.90 20.54
N ASN A 55 -8.88 3.09 19.51
CA ASN A 55 -9.00 1.64 19.62
C ASN A 55 -7.97 0.89 18.74
N GLY A 56 -6.97 1.58 18.22
CA GLY A 56 -5.95 0.99 17.36
C GLY A 56 -6.39 0.74 15.90
N TYR A 57 -7.53 1.28 15.46
CA TYR A 57 -8.03 1.09 14.10
C TYR A 57 -7.59 2.18 13.11
N ALA A 58 -6.88 3.21 13.57
CA ALA A 58 -6.31 4.16 12.62
C ALA A 58 -5.25 3.45 11.77
N GLY A 59 -5.30 3.65 10.47
CA GLY A 59 -4.39 2.99 9.54
C GLY A 59 -4.91 1.72 8.88
N GLU A 60 -6.12 1.25 9.20
CA GLU A 60 -6.82 0.17 8.48
C GLU A 60 -7.26 0.61 7.08
N PHE A 61 -6.35 1.26 6.36
CA PHE A 61 -6.61 1.94 5.10
C PHE A 61 -6.99 0.98 3.96
N GLY A 62 -6.44 -0.22 3.97
CA GLY A 62 -6.78 -1.28 3.02
C GLY A 62 -8.26 -1.65 3.04
N HIS A 63 -8.96 -1.40 4.16
CA HIS A 63 -10.38 -1.69 4.31
C HIS A 63 -11.31 -0.51 4.00
N THR A 64 -10.77 0.63 3.55
CA THR A 64 -11.61 1.70 2.99
C THR A 64 -12.27 1.24 1.68
N ILE A 65 -13.51 1.65 1.47
CA ILE A 65 -14.28 1.20 0.29
C ILE A 65 -13.86 2.02 -0.94
N LEU A 66 -13.25 1.35 -1.90
CA LEU A 66 -12.93 1.92 -3.22
C LEU A 66 -14.12 1.80 -4.17
N PHE A 67 -14.75 0.62 -4.20
CA PHE A 67 -15.92 0.35 -5.02
C PHE A 67 -17.07 -0.16 -4.15
N PRO A 68 -18.13 0.62 -3.94
CA PRO A 68 -19.33 0.11 -3.30
C PRO A 68 -19.82 -1.18 -4.00
N ASP A 69 -20.16 -2.20 -3.21
CA ASP A 69 -20.60 -3.52 -3.70
C ASP A 69 -19.59 -4.25 -4.62
N GLY A 70 -18.30 -3.88 -4.54
CA GLY A 70 -17.22 -4.49 -5.32
C GLY A 70 -16.81 -5.87 -4.82
N ARG A 71 -15.53 -6.21 -4.98
CA ARG A 71 -14.97 -7.53 -4.61
C ARG A 71 -15.18 -7.83 -3.12
N PRO A 72 -15.54 -9.08 -2.77
CA PRO A 72 -15.64 -9.48 -1.36
C PRO A 72 -14.29 -9.34 -0.67
N CYS A 73 -14.31 -8.88 0.59
CA CYS A 73 -13.11 -8.76 1.42
C CYS A 73 -13.21 -9.69 2.64
N PRO A 74 -12.13 -10.33 3.09
CA PRO A 74 -12.11 -11.15 4.30
C PRO A 74 -12.58 -10.43 5.56
N CYS A 75 -12.53 -9.10 5.61
CA CYS A 75 -13.07 -8.31 6.72
C CYS A 75 -14.60 -8.32 6.82
N GLY A 76 -15.31 -8.91 5.86
CA GLY A 76 -16.77 -8.96 5.78
C GLY A 76 -17.41 -7.87 4.91
N ASN A 77 -16.66 -6.86 4.48
CA ASN A 77 -17.12 -5.82 3.55
C ASN A 77 -16.94 -6.24 2.09
N HIS A 78 -17.43 -5.38 1.20
CA HIS A 78 -17.21 -5.49 -0.25
C HIS A 78 -16.55 -4.21 -0.78
N GLY A 79 -15.66 -4.37 -1.75
CA GLY A 79 -15.02 -3.25 -2.45
C GLY A 79 -13.89 -2.56 -1.71
N CYS A 80 -13.32 -3.20 -0.68
CA CYS A 80 -12.15 -2.69 0.03
C CYS A 80 -10.98 -2.45 -0.90
N LEU A 81 -10.25 -1.37 -0.70
CA LEU A 81 -9.08 -0.95 -1.46
C LEU A 81 -8.04 -2.08 -1.63
N GLU A 82 -7.77 -2.82 -0.57
CA GLU A 82 -6.85 -3.95 -0.56
C GLU A 82 -7.12 -4.97 -1.67
N GLN A 83 -8.39 -5.21 -2.00
CA GLN A 83 -8.81 -6.16 -3.01
C GLN A 83 -8.46 -5.71 -4.45
N TYR A 84 -7.88 -4.53 -4.62
CA TYR A 84 -7.54 -3.92 -5.90
C TYR A 84 -6.08 -3.50 -6.02
N ILE A 85 -5.41 -3.18 -4.90
CA ILE A 85 -4.03 -2.68 -4.92
C ILE A 85 -3.03 -3.54 -4.13
N SER A 86 -3.45 -4.55 -3.36
CA SER A 86 -2.48 -5.47 -2.76
C SER A 86 -1.68 -6.21 -3.84
N GLU A 87 -0.47 -6.63 -3.54
CA GLU A 87 0.33 -7.47 -4.45
C GLU A 87 -0.45 -8.72 -4.84
N ALA A 88 -1.13 -9.35 -3.86
CA ALA A 88 -1.97 -10.53 -4.12
C ALA A 88 -3.11 -10.22 -5.12
N ALA A 89 -3.78 -9.07 -5.00
CA ALA A 89 -4.84 -8.67 -5.93
C ALA A 89 -4.29 -8.46 -7.35
N VAL A 90 -3.18 -7.74 -7.48
CA VAL A 90 -2.51 -7.48 -8.76
C VAL A 90 -2.08 -8.79 -9.44
N LEU A 91 -1.45 -9.70 -8.68
CA LEU A 91 -1.00 -10.99 -9.21
C LEU A 91 -2.16 -11.88 -9.64
N ASN A 92 -3.26 -11.89 -8.87
CA ASN A 92 -4.47 -12.63 -9.22
C ASN A 92 -5.13 -12.08 -10.48
N ASP A 93 -5.24 -10.77 -10.63
CA ASP A 93 -5.79 -10.13 -11.81
C ASP A 93 -4.94 -10.43 -13.06
N PHE A 94 -3.62 -10.40 -12.92
CA PHE A 94 -2.71 -10.74 -14.00
C PHE A 94 -2.79 -12.24 -14.37
N ALA A 95 -2.78 -13.12 -13.37
CA ALA A 95 -2.91 -14.57 -13.60
C ALA A 95 -4.21 -14.90 -14.33
N ALA A 96 -5.32 -14.30 -13.93
CA ALA A 96 -6.61 -14.45 -14.61
C ALA A 96 -6.56 -13.96 -16.07
N ALA A 97 -5.91 -12.82 -16.33
CA ALA A 97 -5.79 -12.26 -17.67
C ALA A 97 -4.90 -13.10 -18.60
N GLU A 98 -3.90 -13.79 -18.07
CA GLU A 98 -2.99 -14.68 -18.82
C GLU A 98 -3.47 -16.14 -18.86
N GLY A 99 -4.51 -16.50 -18.11
CA GLY A 99 -4.97 -17.89 -17.98
C GLY A 99 -4.00 -18.79 -17.18
N LEU A 100 -3.30 -18.20 -16.20
CA LEU A 100 -2.36 -18.87 -15.31
C LEU A 100 -3.03 -19.19 -13.97
N GLU A 101 -2.59 -20.26 -13.30
CA GLU A 101 -3.10 -20.58 -11.96
C GLU A 101 -2.50 -19.70 -10.88
N ASN A 102 -1.18 -19.46 -10.92
CA ASN A 102 -0.43 -18.65 -9.97
C ASN A 102 0.72 -17.91 -10.67
N VAL A 103 1.06 -16.74 -10.15
CA VAL A 103 2.21 -15.96 -10.62
C VAL A 103 2.93 -15.38 -9.39
N SER A 104 4.26 -15.50 -9.35
CA SER A 104 5.06 -14.82 -8.33
C SER A 104 5.30 -13.35 -8.74
N VAL A 105 5.68 -12.53 -7.76
CA VAL A 105 6.04 -11.13 -7.98
C VAL A 105 7.16 -11.00 -9.02
N GLU A 106 8.22 -11.80 -8.90
CA GLU A 106 9.37 -11.77 -9.81
C GLU A 106 8.93 -12.11 -11.24
N ARG A 107 8.05 -13.10 -11.38
CA ARG A 107 7.55 -13.51 -12.70
C ARG A 107 6.66 -12.44 -13.32
N PHE A 108 5.80 -11.80 -12.53
CA PHE A 108 4.99 -10.66 -12.97
C PHE A 108 5.88 -9.50 -13.44
N ILE A 109 6.89 -9.13 -12.65
CA ILE A 109 7.84 -8.06 -12.99
C ILE A 109 8.55 -8.36 -14.30
N GLN A 110 8.94 -9.62 -14.53
CA GLN A 110 9.52 -10.04 -15.80
C GLN A 110 8.54 -9.81 -16.97
N TYR A 111 7.29 -10.25 -16.87
CA TYR A 111 6.27 -9.99 -17.89
C TYR A 111 6.07 -8.50 -18.16
N TYR A 112 6.06 -7.69 -17.10
CA TYR A 112 5.94 -6.24 -17.23
C TYR A 112 7.13 -5.64 -17.99
N GLN A 113 8.35 -6.05 -17.67
CA GLN A 113 9.58 -5.59 -18.33
C GLN A 113 9.67 -6.06 -19.80
N GLU A 114 9.18 -7.26 -20.09
CA GLU A 114 9.07 -7.79 -21.45
C GLU A 114 7.96 -7.11 -22.27
N GLY A 115 7.15 -6.26 -21.64
CA GLY A 115 6.13 -5.46 -22.29
C GLY A 115 4.79 -6.14 -22.49
N SER A 116 4.46 -7.18 -21.69
CA SER A 116 3.15 -7.83 -21.72
C SER A 116 2.01 -6.80 -21.64
N PRO A 117 1.05 -6.79 -22.58
CA PRO A 117 -0.09 -5.89 -22.53
C PRO A 117 -0.95 -6.07 -21.27
N ASN A 118 -1.14 -7.32 -20.82
CA ASN A 118 -1.91 -7.62 -19.62
C ASN A 118 -1.19 -7.15 -18.35
N ALA A 119 0.12 -7.34 -18.24
CA ALA A 119 0.90 -6.82 -17.11
C ALA A 119 0.85 -5.28 -17.04
N ARG A 120 0.97 -4.62 -18.18
CA ARG A 120 0.84 -3.15 -18.27
C ARG A 120 -0.56 -2.68 -17.89
N LYS A 121 -1.60 -3.36 -18.34
CA LYS A 121 -2.98 -3.01 -17.99
C LYS A 121 -3.23 -3.12 -16.49
N VAL A 122 -2.80 -4.21 -15.87
CA VAL A 122 -2.97 -4.42 -14.42
C VAL A 122 -2.19 -3.37 -13.62
N MET A 123 -0.97 -3.01 -14.05
CA MET A 123 -0.21 -1.93 -13.41
C MET A 123 -0.84 -0.55 -13.60
N GLN A 124 -1.47 -0.27 -14.75
CA GLN A 124 -2.24 0.96 -14.94
C GLN A 124 -3.44 1.03 -13.99
N ASP A 125 -4.13 -0.08 -13.75
CA ASP A 125 -5.24 -0.13 -12.79
C ASP A 125 -4.71 0.09 -11.35
N PHE A 126 -3.60 -0.55 -10.99
CA PHE A 126 -2.91 -0.35 -9.72
C PHE A 126 -2.55 1.13 -9.50
N THR A 127 -1.84 1.77 -10.45
CA THR A 127 -1.44 3.17 -10.34
C THR A 127 -2.64 4.11 -10.28
N HIS A 128 -3.71 3.79 -11.02
CA HIS A 128 -4.94 4.55 -10.99
C HIS A 128 -5.63 4.49 -9.61
N TYR A 129 -5.78 3.30 -9.04
CA TYR A 129 -6.47 3.12 -7.76
C TYR A 129 -5.64 3.64 -6.59
N ILE A 130 -4.32 3.44 -6.60
CA ILE A 130 -3.46 4.04 -5.58
C ILE A 130 -3.49 5.56 -5.65
N GLY A 131 -3.52 6.14 -6.86
CA GLY A 131 -3.65 7.59 -7.05
C GLY A 131 -4.95 8.16 -6.47
N ILE A 132 -6.09 7.47 -6.61
CA ILE A 132 -7.36 7.85 -5.96
C ILE A 132 -7.21 7.82 -4.44
N SER A 133 -6.62 6.75 -3.93
CA SER A 133 -6.45 6.52 -2.50
C SER A 133 -5.51 7.53 -1.86
N LEU A 134 -4.39 7.82 -2.51
CA LEU A 134 -3.42 8.84 -2.06
C LEU A 134 -4.01 10.25 -2.06
N ASN A 135 -4.89 10.57 -3.02
CA ASN A 135 -5.61 11.84 -2.99
C ASN A 135 -6.47 11.96 -1.72
N THR A 136 -7.11 10.88 -1.28
CA THR A 136 -7.85 10.87 0.00
C THR A 136 -6.90 11.08 1.19
N VAL A 137 -5.74 10.44 1.21
CA VAL A 137 -4.72 10.62 2.25
C VAL A 137 -4.24 12.06 2.30
N LEU A 138 -3.90 12.66 1.15
CA LEU A 138 -3.44 14.04 1.06
C LEU A 138 -4.48 15.04 1.61
N HIS A 139 -5.73 14.89 1.23
CA HIS A 139 -6.79 15.79 1.71
C HIS A 139 -7.20 15.54 3.17
N THR A 140 -6.93 14.36 3.73
CA THR A 140 -7.29 14.05 5.11
C THR A 140 -6.20 14.43 6.10
N PHE A 141 -4.95 14.10 5.77
CA PHE A 141 -3.81 14.22 6.70
C PHE A 141 -2.86 15.35 6.34
N ASN A 142 -2.81 15.78 5.07
CA ASN A 142 -1.86 16.77 4.57
C ASN A 142 -0.42 16.53 5.11
N PRO A 143 0.16 15.34 4.91
CA PRO A 143 1.42 14.97 5.50
C PRO A 143 2.60 15.68 4.83
N ASP A 144 3.75 15.75 5.53
CA ASP A 144 5.02 16.24 4.98
C ASP A 144 5.55 15.27 3.90
N VAL A 145 5.32 13.96 4.11
CA VAL A 145 5.78 12.90 3.21
C VAL A 145 4.85 11.69 3.24
N ILE A 146 4.70 11.04 2.09
CA ILE A 146 4.07 9.71 1.96
C ILE A 146 5.13 8.74 1.45
N VAL A 147 5.38 7.68 2.20
CA VAL A 147 6.26 6.58 1.81
C VAL A 147 5.40 5.42 1.31
N ILE A 148 5.76 4.85 0.17
CA ILE A 148 5.07 3.69 -0.41
C ILE A 148 6.06 2.55 -0.49
N ASN A 149 5.82 1.48 0.25
CA ASN A 149 6.59 0.26 0.25
C ASN A 149 5.80 -0.87 -0.41
N SER A 150 6.31 -1.35 -1.54
CA SER A 150 5.75 -2.45 -2.32
C SER A 150 6.86 -3.06 -3.17
N SER A 151 6.78 -4.35 -3.46
CA SER A 151 7.70 -4.97 -4.42
C SER A 151 7.65 -4.29 -5.78
N PHE A 152 6.49 -3.81 -6.20
CA PHE A 152 6.36 -3.10 -7.48
C PHE A 152 7.11 -1.78 -7.49
N THR A 153 7.01 -0.96 -6.43
CA THR A 153 7.74 0.31 -6.34
C THR A 153 9.24 0.11 -6.22
N ASN A 154 9.68 -1.00 -5.63
CA ASN A 154 11.09 -1.33 -5.46
C ASN A 154 11.74 -1.86 -6.73
N TYR A 155 11.00 -2.57 -7.58
CA TYR A 155 11.57 -3.27 -8.75
C TYR A 155 11.12 -2.72 -10.10
N ILE A 156 10.14 -1.82 -10.17
CA ILE A 156 9.70 -1.17 -11.40
C ILE A 156 10.17 0.28 -11.42
N PRO A 157 11.25 0.62 -12.17
CA PRO A 157 11.75 1.98 -12.24
C PRO A 157 10.70 2.96 -12.78
N GLY A 158 10.58 4.13 -12.16
CA GLY A 158 9.67 5.20 -12.59
C GLY A 158 8.22 5.03 -12.12
N LEU A 159 7.86 3.94 -11.42
CA LEU A 159 6.50 3.71 -10.96
C LEU A 159 6.03 4.79 -9.96
N ILE A 160 6.91 5.24 -9.08
CA ILE A 160 6.61 6.34 -8.14
C ILE A 160 6.33 7.65 -8.90
N ASP A 161 7.09 7.94 -9.96
CA ASP A 161 6.86 9.13 -10.77
C ASP A 161 5.52 9.07 -11.51
N GLU A 162 5.13 7.88 -11.99
CA GLU A 162 3.82 7.64 -12.61
C GLU A 162 2.69 7.86 -11.62
N ILE A 163 2.78 7.29 -10.40
CA ILE A 163 1.80 7.50 -9.32
C ILE A 163 1.71 8.99 -8.97
N THR A 164 2.83 9.66 -8.79
CA THR A 164 2.90 11.09 -8.43
C THR A 164 2.26 11.97 -9.50
N SER A 165 2.55 11.71 -10.78
CA SER A 165 1.94 12.44 -11.90
C SER A 165 0.43 12.25 -11.95
N GLY A 166 -0.06 11.05 -11.62
CA GLY A 166 -1.49 10.76 -11.53
C GLY A 166 -2.20 11.54 -10.43
N ILE A 167 -1.51 11.86 -9.33
CA ILE A 167 -2.04 12.67 -8.23
C ILE A 167 -2.06 14.15 -8.58
N GLN A 168 -0.97 14.69 -9.12
CA GLN A 168 -0.86 16.11 -9.48
C GLN A 168 -1.97 16.59 -10.44
N ASN A 169 -2.46 15.70 -11.29
CA ASN A 169 -3.58 16.01 -12.18
C ASN A 169 -4.95 16.06 -11.47
N ARG A 170 -5.01 15.77 -10.17
CA ARG A 170 -6.23 15.73 -9.34
C ARG A 170 -6.26 16.81 -8.25
N LEU A 171 -5.12 17.48 -8.02
CA LEU A 171 -4.98 18.63 -7.12
C LEU A 171 -5.22 19.93 -7.87
#